data_754b3a785d2eab4cc678707dc3d29aa5
#
_entry.id   754b3a785d2eab4cc678707dc3d29aa5
#
_cell.length_a   1.000
_cell.length_b   1.000
_cell.length_c   1.000
_cell.angle_alpha   90.00
_cell.angle_beta   90.00
_cell.angle_gamma   90.00
#
_symmetry.space_group_name_H-M   'P 1'
#
loop_
_entity.id
_entity.type
_entity.pdbx_description
1 polymer ?
#
loop_
_entity_poly.entity_id
_entity_poly.type
_entity_poly.pdbx_seq_one_letter_code
_entity_poly.pdbx_strand_id
1 'polypeptide(L)'
;MKRTYRALGVIAVAGLGTTLTAQSSAQDAAAGKQVFTQCSVCHSVDGSNGVGPTLKGIMGSKAGEVPGFRFSRAMKGSNITWDDKTLDDFIADPQKTIPGNAMPFSGLADAKQRTDVIAYLSTLK
;
A
#
# COMPACT_ATOMS: atom_id res chain seq x y z
N MET A 1 -24.64 35.02 69.61
CA MET A 1 -23.37 34.80 68.86
C MET A 1 -23.68 33.99 67.62
N LYS A 2 -23.74 34.62 66.45
CA LYS A 2 -24.03 33.95 65.17
C LYS A 2 -22.70 33.70 64.43
N ARG A 3 -22.31 32.43 64.27
CA ARG A 3 -21.16 32.04 63.48
C ARG A 3 -21.56 31.83 62.01
N THR A 4 -21.05 32.67 61.12
CA THR A 4 -21.22 32.55 59.71
C THR A 4 -20.14 31.67 59.16
N TYR A 5 -20.52 30.53 58.56
CA TYR A 5 -19.59 29.65 57.79
C TYR A 5 -19.50 30.17 56.34
N ARG A 6 -18.30 30.58 55.97
CA ARG A 6 -17.97 30.89 54.57
C ARG A 6 -17.71 29.57 53.83
N ALA A 7 -18.52 29.25 52.83
CA ALA A 7 -18.27 28.15 51.95
C ALA A 7 -17.22 28.58 50.92
N LEU A 8 -16.08 27.87 50.87
CA LEU A 8 -15.11 27.97 49.79
C LEU A 8 -15.60 27.10 48.62
N GLY A 9 -15.94 27.74 47.50
CA GLY A 9 -16.24 27.06 46.26
C GLY A 9 -14.96 26.51 45.63
N VAL A 10 -14.91 25.21 45.43
CA VAL A 10 -13.88 24.57 44.66
C VAL A 10 -14.27 24.64 43.18
N ILE A 11 -13.52 25.39 42.39
CA ILE A 11 -13.69 25.45 40.95
C ILE A 11 -12.93 24.24 40.37
N ALA A 12 -13.66 23.23 39.90
CA ALA A 12 -13.12 22.14 39.15
C ALA A 12 -12.88 22.59 37.69
N VAL A 13 -11.63 22.75 37.31
CA VAL A 13 -11.24 22.97 35.90
C VAL A 13 -11.24 21.62 35.19
N ALA A 14 -12.32 21.39 34.42
CA ALA A 14 -12.35 20.22 33.52
C ALA A 14 -11.42 20.50 32.32
N GLY A 15 -10.25 19.88 32.33
CA GLY A 15 -9.34 19.89 31.17
C GLY A 15 -9.96 19.08 30.03
N LEU A 16 -10.35 19.75 28.94
CA LEU A 16 -10.67 19.07 27.68
C LEU A 16 -9.36 18.52 27.09
N GLY A 17 -9.11 17.22 27.34
CA GLY A 17 -8.08 16.48 26.62
C GLY A 17 -8.52 16.27 25.18
N THR A 18 -7.96 17.02 24.25
CA THR A 18 -8.09 16.75 22.82
C THR A 18 -7.28 15.50 22.49
N THR A 19 -7.93 14.35 22.40
CA THR A 19 -7.31 13.15 21.83
C THR A 19 -7.14 13.36 20.33
N LEU A 20 -5.91 13.60 19.88
CA LEU A 20 -5.58 13.48 18.46
C LEU A 20 -5.73 12.00 18.09
N THR A 21 -6.84 11.65 17.46
CA THR A 21 -6.96 10.37 16.78
C THR A 21 -6.07 10.44 15.53
N ALA A 22 -4.95 9.74 15.54
CA ALA A 22 -4.19 9.48 14.34
C ALA A 22 -5.11 8.74 13.37
N GLN A 23 -5.57 9.43 12.33
CA GLN A 23 -6.27 8.79 11.23
C GLN A 23 -5.24 7.96 10.46
N SER A 24 -5.18 6.67 10.76
CA SER A 24 -4.59 5.71 9.86
C SER A 24 -5.38 5.80 8.56
N SER A 25 -4.73 6.23 7.47
CA SER A 25 -5.38 6.22 6.16
C SER A 25 -5.67 4.77 5.81
N ALA A 26 -6.95 4.38 5.94
CA ALA A 26 -7.39 3.04 5.60
C ALA A 26 -7.04 2.74 4.13
N GLN A 27 -6.54 1.52 3.88
CA GLN A 27 -6.34 1.00 2.54
C GLN A 27 -7.68 0.91 1.83
N ASP A 28 -7.76 1.43 0.61
CA ASP A 28 -8.99 1.47 -0.19
C ASP A 28 -8.80 0.73 -1.51
N ALA A 29 -9.31 -0.51 -1.58
CA ALA A 29 -9.24 -1.33 -2.78
C ALA A 29 -10.05 -0.75 -3.95
N ALA A 30 -11.13 -0.03 -3.69
CA ALA A 30 -11.92 0.62 -4.75
C ALA A 30 -11.16 1.78 -5.37
N ALA A 31 -10.51 2.62 -4.54
CA ALA A 31 -9.59 3.65 -5.01
C ALA A 31 -8.38 3.02 -5.71
N GLY A 32 -7.85 1.91 -5.19
CA GLY A 32 -6.75 1.15 -5.78
C GLY A 32 -7.05 0.62 -7.17
N LYS A 33 -8.29 0.21 -7.42
CA LYS A 33 -8.73 -0.19 -8.77
C LYS A 33 -8.65 0.96 -9.77
N GLN A 34 -8.90 2.20 -9.33
CA GLN A 34 -8.72 3.38 -10.20
C GLN A 34 -7.22 3.63 -10.47
N VAL A 35 -6.38 3.53 -9.45
CA VAL A 35 -4.92 3.65 -9.62
C VAL A 35 -4.39 2.56 -10.57
N PHE A 36 -4.92 1.34 -10.49
CA PHE A 36 -4.53 0.21 -11.32
C PHE A 36 -4.70 0.47 -12.83
N THR A 37 -5.49 1.45 -13.24
CA THR A 37 -5.62 1.82 -14.67
C THR A 37 -4.26 2.14 -15.31
N GLN A 38 -3.29 2.64 -14.53
CA GLN A 38 -1.92 2.88 -14.99
C GLN A 38 -1.14 1.57 -15.23
N CYS A 39 -1.52 0.50 -14.55
CA CYS A 39 -0.87 -0.81 -14.62
C CYS A 39 -1.52 -1.70 -15.70
N SER A 40 -2.82 -1.54 -15.92
CA SER A 40 -3.62 -2.37 -16.83
C SER A 40 -3.23 -2.24 -18.29
N VAL A 41 -2.45 -1.23 -18.66
CA VAL A 41 -1.86 -1.07 -20.00
C VAL A 41 -0.95 -2.27 -20.33
N CYS A 42 -0.29 -2.84 -19.31
CA CYS A 42 0.65 -3.94 -19.47
C CYS A 42 0.25 -5.23 -18.74
N HIS A 43 -0.51 -5.11 -17.63
CA HIS A 43 -0.84 -6.22 -16.75
C HIS A 43 -2.32 -6.57 -16.78
N SER A 44 -2.63 -7.86 -16.86
CA SER A 44 -3.99 -8.37 -16.69
C SER A 44 -4.26 -8.78 -15.24
N VAL A 45 -5.53 -9.03 -14.93
CA VAL A 45 -6.01 -9.59 -13.66
C VAL A 45 -6.79 -10.89 -13.87
N ASP A 46 -6.85 -11.38 -15.09
CA ASP A 46 -7.61 -12.59 -15.47
C ASP A 46 -6.76 -13.85 -15.56
N GLY A 47 -5.46 -13.74 -15.38
CA GLY A 47 -4.51 -14.84 -15.49
C GLY A 47 -3.76 -14.90 -16.82
N SER A 48 -4.10 -14.07 -17.79
CA SER A 48 -3.36 -14.01 -19.06
C SER A 48 -2.12 -13.12 -18.96
N ASN A 49 -1.04 -13.52 -19.63
CA ASN A 49 0.13 -12.68 -19.78
C ASN A 49 0.00 -11.80 -21.03
N GLY A 50 0.55 -10.59 -20.95
CA GLY A 50 0.60 -9.63 -22.06
C GLY A 50 1.98 -9.01 -22.15
N VAL A 51 2.05 -7.68 -22.27
CA VAL A 51 3.31 -6.94 -22.21
C VAL A 51 4.01 -7.19 -20.87
N GLY A 52 3.23 -7.21 -19.77
CA GLY A 52 3.68 -7.65 -18.46
C GLY A 52 3.03 -8.98 -18.05
N PRO A 53 3.49 -9.59 -16.95
CA PRO A 53 2.84 -10.79 -16.40
C PRO A 53 1.46 -10.46 -15.83
N THR A 54 0.59 -11.47 -15.76
CA THR A 54 -0.66 -11.33 -14.99
C THR A 54 -0.36 -10.99 -13.54
N LEU A 55 -1.18 -10.14 -12.93
CA LEU A 55 -1.11 -9.83 -11.50
C LEU A 55 -2.15 -10.61 -10.68
N LYS A 56 -2.89 -11.52 -11.31
CA LYS A 56 -3.76 -12.44 -10.59
C LYS A 56 -2.95 -13.29 -9.62
N GLY A 57 -3.34 -13.27 -8.35
CA GLY A 57 -2.64 -14.04 -7.31
C GLY A 57 -1.24 -13.54 -6.97
N ILE A 58 -0.92 -12.27 -7.26
CA ILE A 58 0.42 -11.72 -7.03
C ILE A 58 0.85 -11.74 -5.56
N MET A 59 -0.09 -11.49 -4.64
CA MET A 59 0.22 -11.46 -3.20
C MET A 59 0.67 -12.84 -2.71
N GLY A 60 1.83 -12.89 -2.07
CA GLY A 60 2.46 -14.11 -1.58
C GLY A 60 3.23 -14.91 -2.64
N SER A 61 3.21 -14.50 -3.91
CA SER A 61 3.97 -15.16 -4.97
C SER A 61 5.42 -14.67 -5.02
N LYS A 62 6.30 -15.49 -5.60
CA LYS A 62 7.69 -15.10 -5.81
C LYS A 62 7.87 -14.29 -7.08
N ALA A 63 8.73 -13.29 -7.01
CA ALA A 63 9.12 -12.49 -8.16
C ALA A 63 9.78 -13.36 -9.24
N GLY A 64 9.35 -13.13 -10.48
CA GLY A 64 9.95 -13.83 -11.63
C GLY A 64 9.45 -15.24 -11.86
N GLU A 65 8.38 -15.68 -11.19
CA GLU A 65 7.87 -17.06 -11.26
C GLU A 65 6.48 -17.22 -11.89
N VAL A 66 5.88 -16.15 -12.44
CA VAL A 66 4.60 -16.29 -13.16
C VAL A 66 4.77 -17.24 -14.36
N PRO A 67 3.98 -18.32 -14.44
CA PRO A 67 4.11 -19.28 -15.53
C PRO A 67 3.92 -18.65 -16.91
N GLY A 68 4.77 -19.03 -17.85
CA GLY A 68 4.65 -18.59 -19.26
C GLY A 68 5.10 -17.17 -19.55
N PHE A 69 5.54 -16.40 -18.55
CA PHE A 69 6.05 -15.05 -18.77
C PHE A 69 7.60 -15.03 -18.77
N ARG A 70 8.19 -14.25 -19.69
CA ARG A 70 9.63 -14.13 -19.80
C ARG A 70 10.16 -12.97 -18.96
N PHE A 71 10.64 -13.25 -17.77
CA PHE A 71 11.24 -12.25 -16.89
C PHE A 71 12.70 -11.96 -17.19
N SER A 72 13.17 -10.77 -16.78
CA SER A 72 14.59 -10.44 -16.74
C SER A 72 15.34 -11.35 -15.75
N ARG A 73 16.66 -11.46 -15.93
CA ARG A 73 17.53 -12.16 -14.96
C ARG A 73 17.48 -11.50 -13.58
N ALA A 74 17.42 -10.16 -13.55
CA ALA A 74 17.32 -9.40 -12.30
C ALA A 74 16.06 -9.76 -11.53
N MET A 75 14.91 -9.83 -12.18
CA MET A 75 13.65 -10.22 -11.55
C MET A 75 13.69 -11.64 -11.01
N LYS A 76 14.16 -12.61 -11.84
CA LYS A 76 14.28 -14.01 -11.43
C LYS A 76 15.24 -14.23 -10.27
N GLY A 77 16.32 -13.45 -10.22
CA GLY A 77 17.36 -13.56 -9.19
C GLY A 77 17.11 -12.72 -7.95
N SER A 78 16.00 -11.97 -7.88
CA SER A 78 15.76 -11.02 -6.79
C SER A 78 15.45 -11.67 -5.43
N ASN A 79 14.99 -12.92 -5.44
CA ASN A 79 14.54 -13.65 -4.23
C ASN A 79 13.44 -12.95 -3.43
N ILE A 80 12.68 -12.07 -4.08
CA ILE A 80 11.59 -11.33 -3.45
C ILE A 80 10.33 -12.18 -3.46
N THR A 81 9.64 -12.22 -2.33
CA THR A 81 8.24 -12.63 -2.24
C THR A 81 7.39 -11.37 -2.15
N TRP A 82 6.36 -11.28 -2.98
CA TRP A 82 5.51 -10.11 -3.03
C TRP A 82 4.57 -10.05 -1.83
N ASP A 83 4.76 -9.06 -1.00
CA ASP A 83 3.92 -8.66 0.12
C ASP A 83 3.67 -7.14 0.07
N ASP A 84 2.94 -6.60 1.05
CA ASP A 84 2.62 -5.17 1.09
C ASP A 84 3.88 -4.30 1.03
N LYS A 85 4.92 -4.67 1.79
CA LYS A 85 6.14 -3.88 1.85
C LYS A 85 6.96 -3.97 0.57
N THR A 86 7.19 -5.17 0.07
CA THR A 86 8.01 -5.38 -1.13
C THR A 86 7.36 -4.82 -2.38
N LEU A 87 6.02 -4.88 -2.46
CA LEU A 87 5.27 -4.22 -3.53
C LEU A 87 5.33 -2.70 -3.39
N ASP A 88 5.21 -2.14 -2.19
CA ASP A 88 5.33 -0.69 -1.98
C ASP A 88 6.70 -0.19 -2.43
N ASP A 89 7.77 -0.84 -1.99
CA ASP A 89 9.14 -0.49 -2.38
C ASP A 89 9.33 -0.58 -3.91
N PHE A 90 8.84 -1.66 -4.52
CA PHE A 90 8.98 -1.88 -5.96
C PHE A 90 8.17 -0.89 -6.79
N ILE A 91 6.92 -0.63 -6.43
CA ILE A 91 6.06 0.32 -7.14
C ILE A 91 6.54 1.76 -6.95
N ALA A 92 7.16 2.08 -5.80
CA ALA A 92 7.74 3.41 -5.57
C ALA A 92 8.90 3.69 -6.52
N ASP A 93 9.81 2.72 -6.69
CA ASP A 93 10.95 2.83 -7.57
C ASP A 93 11.42 1.44 -8.03
N PRO A 94 10.93 0.97 -9.18
CA PRO A 94 11.25 -0.38 -9.67
C PRO A 94 12.74 -0.62 -9.88
N GLN A 95 13.48 0.36 -10.41
CA GLN A 95 14.90 0.20 -10.72
C GLN A 95 15.78 0.26 -9.46
N LYS A 96 15.36 0.95 -8.44
CA LYS A 96 16.04 0.96 -7.15
C LYS A 96 15.85 -0.36 -6.41
N THR A 97 14.64 -0.91 -6.46
CA THR A 97 14.29 -2.14 -5.74
C THR A 97 14.86 -3.38 -6.42
N ILE A 98 14.76 -3.47 -7.74
CA ILE A 98 15.32 -4.57 -8.56
C ILE A 98 16.07 -3.96 -9.74
N PRO A 99 17.31 -3.54 -9.56
CA PRO A 99 18.11 -2.99 -10.65
C PRO A 99 18.26 -3.96 -11.81
N GLY A 100 17.98 -3.49 -13.02
CA GLY A 100 18.04 -4.31 -14.23
C GLY A 100 16.73 -5.06 -14.54
N ASN A 101 15.64 -4.82 -13.79
CA ASN A 101 14.33 -5.31 -14.20
C ASN A 101 13.89 -4.65 -15.53
N ALA A 102 13.04 -5.36 -16.27
CA ALA A 102 12.62 -4.94 -17.61
C ALA A 102 11.30 -4.14 -17.64
N MET A 103 10.69 -3.84 -16.49
CA MET A 103 9.43 -3.10 -16.43
C MET A 103 9.66 -1.62 -16.75
N PRO A 104 9.08 -1.07 -17.85
CA PRO A 104 9.30 0.32 -18.25
C PRO A 104 8.38 1.28 -17.48
N PHE A 105 8.50 1.30 -16.17
CA PHE A 105 7.71 2.12 -15.25
C PHE A 105 8.63 2.85 -14.30
N SER A 106 8.50 4.18 -14.20
CA SER A 106 9.40 5.00 -13.41
C SER A 106 9.04 5.07 -11.93
N GLY A 107 7.88 4.57 -11.55
CA GLY A 107 7.43 4.55 -10.16
C GLY A 107 6.20 5.41 -9.90
N LEU A 108 5.55 5.12 -8.79
CA LEU A 108 4.37 5.83 -8.29
C LEU A 108 4.75 6.54 -6.99
N ALA A 109 4.94 7.87 -7.05
CA ALA A 109 5.46 8.65 -5.93
C ALA A 109 4.48 8.77 -4.76
N ASP A 110 3.18 8.81 -5.04
CA ASP A 110 2.14 9.01 -4.02
C ASP A 110 1.95 7.75 -3.17
N ALA A 111 2.29 7.85 -1.88
CA ALA A 111 2.22 6.73 -0.94
C ALA A 111 0.77 6.22 -0.72
N LYS A 112 -0.22 7.11 -0.75
CA LYS A 112 -1.62 6.71 -0.60
C LYS A 112 -2.08 5.89 -1.80
N GLN A 113 -1.73 6.33 -3.01
CA GLN A 113 -2.05 5.58 -4.22
C GLN A 113 -1.37 4.20 -4.24
N ARG A 114 -0.11 4.09 -3.76
CA ARG A 114 0.55 2.78 -3.64
C ARG A 114 -0.18 1.88 -2.66
N THR A 115 -0.51 2.40 -1.47
CA THR A 115 -1.26 1.66 -0.46
C THR A 115 -2.61 1.15 -1.01
N ASP A 116 -3.32 1.98 -1.74
CA ASP A 116 -4.63 1.65 -2.31
C ASP A 116 -4.51 0.59 -3.41
N VAL A 117 -3.56 0.73 -4.34
CA VAL A 117 -3.38 -0.26 -5.41
C VAL A 117 -2.93 -1.61 -4.85
N ILE A 118 -2.11 -1.64 -3.80
CA ILE A 118 -1.73 -2.88 -3.12
C ILE A 118 -2.95 -3.53 -2.47
N ALA A 119 -3.84 -2.75 -1.84
CA ALA A 119 -5.11 -3.25 -1.34
C ALA A 119 -5.97 -3.89 -2.44
N TYR A 120 -6.02 -3.26 -3.62
CA TYR A 120 -6.70 -3.84 -4.77
C TYR A 120 -6.05 -5.15 -5.24
N LEU A 121 -4.71 -5.18 -5.38
CA LEU A 121 -3.97 -6.39 -5.76
C LEU A 121 -4.21 -7.55 -4.79
N SER A 122 -4.40 -7.26 -3.51
CA SER A 122 -4.71 -8.27 -2.48
C SER A 122 -6.07 -8.94 -2.69
N THR A 123 -6.96 -8.35 -3.47
CA THR A 123 -8.26 -8.94 -3.81
C THR A 123 -8.20 -9.91 -4.98
N LEU A 124 -7.10 -9.95 -5.73
CA LEU A 124 -6.92 -10.76 -6.94
C LEU A 124 -6.46 -12.18 -6.57
N LYS A 125 -7.37 -13.13 -6.59
CA LYS A 125 -7.12 -14.55 -6.27
C LYS A 125 -7.02 -15.40 -7.52
#